data_d3c011e720feef6c855d670cdd562ddc
#
_entry.id   d3c011e720feef6c855d670cdd562ddc
#
_cell.length_a   1.000
_cell.length_b   1.000
_cell.length_c   1.000
_cell.angle_alpha   90.00
_cell.angle_beta   90.00
_cell.angle_gamma   90.00
#
_symmetry.space_group_name_H-M   'P 1'
#
loop_
_entity.id
_entity.type
_entity.pdbx_description
1 polymer ?
#
loop_
_entity_poly.entity_id
_entity_poly.type
_entity_poly.pdbx_seq_one_letter_code
_entity_poly.pdbx_strand_id
1 'polypeptide(L)'
;MWISPTWEIYERWCFVQLCDAVRKAKPEYSWSVLRTNRWKATAALTGSGNGHRSIELLLQPKFPAGDQRPNIGFRSVSGSREPDIVLTRTEGDMRKWHVLDAKYRTGRSNVLEAMASAHIYRDALRWNGHRPESAVLLVPRAGDAEWLERPEFIERHRVGVCALGAEADLQVVTDLLFADTAVR
;
A
#
# COMPACT_ATOMS: atom_id res chain seq x y z
N MET A 1 -4.79 27.15 16.27
CA MET A 1 -5.14 26.45 15.01
C MET A 1 -4.02 25.45 14.72
N TRP A 2 -4.28 24.17 14.81
CA TRP A 2 -3.26 23.14 14.57
C TRP A 2 -3.18 22.91 13.06
N ILE A 3 -2.02 23.18 12.46
CA ILE A 3 -1.79 22.94 11.03
C ILE A 3 -0.95 21.66 10.96
N SER A 4 -1.53 20.60 10.39
CA SER A 4 -0.78 19.37 10.12
C SER A 4 0.35 19.65 9.11
N PRO A 5 1.54 19.02 9.27
CA PRO A 5 2.59 19.11 8.28
C PRO A 5 2.11 18.69 6.89
N THR A 6 2.64 19.30 5.85
CA THR A 6 2.23 19.06 4.44
C THR A 6 2.30 17.58 4.04
N TRP A 7 3.27 16.83 4.58
CA TRP A 7 3.42 15.41 4.30
C TRP A 7 2.29 14.56 4.91
N GLU A 8 1.78 14.89 6.13
CA GLU A 8 0.61 14.21 6.71
C GLU A 8 -0.66 14.47 5.90
N ILE A 9 -0.81 15.69 5.37
CA ILE A 9 -1.95 16.03 4.51
C ILE A 9 -1.91 15.20 3.24
N TYR A 10 -0.73 15.09 2.62
CA TYR A 10 -0.55 14.30 1.40
C TYR A 10 -0.82 12.81 1.63
N GLU A 11 -0.32 12.23 2.71
CA GLU A 11 -0.59 10.84 3.09
C GLU A 11 -2.07 10.54 3.22
N ARG A 12 -2.80 11.38 3.97
CA ARG A 12 -4.25 11.24 4.14
C ARG A 12 -5.00 11.46 2.84
N TRP A 13 -4.56 12.41 2.03
CA TRP A 13 -5.12 12.64 0.71
C TRP A 13 -4.93 11.42 -0.19
N CYS A 14 -3.74 10.82 -0.24
CA CYS A 14 -3.48 9.58 -0.97
C CYS A 14 -4.42 8.46 -0.51
N PHE A 15 -4.60 8.30 0.80
CA PHE A 15 -5.51 7.29 1.34
C PHE A 15 -6.96 7.49 0.88
N VAL A 16 -7.46 8.72 0.90
CA VAL A 16 -8.84 9.04 0.44
C VAL A 16 -8.99 8.76 -1.06
N GLN A 17 -8.01 9.16 -1.88
CA GLN A 17 -8.02 8.89 -3.32
C GLN A 17 -8.04 7.38 -3.60
N LEU A 18 -7.23 6.61 -2.88
CA LEU A 18 -7.21 5.16 -2.99
C LEU A 18 -8.52 4.50 -2.53
N CYS A 19 -9.17 5.03 -1.49
CA CYS A 19 -10.49 4.55 -1.06
C CYS A 19 -11.51 4.66 -2.19
N ASP A 20 -11.54 5.79 -2.89
CA ASP A 20 -12.45 6.00 -4.01
C ASP A 20 -12.09 5.12 -5.21
N ALA A 21 -10.80 5.02 -5.55
CA ALA A 21 -10.33 4.19 -6.65
C ALA A 21 -10.66 2.71 -6.45
N VAL A 22 -10.40 2.18 -5.25
CA VAL A 22 -10.68 0.78 -4.90
C VAL A 22 -12.19 0.47 -4.94
N ARG A 23 -13.03 1.39 -4.44
CA ARG A 23 -14.49 1.25 -4.53
C ARG A 23 -14.99 1.22 -5.97
N LYS A 24 -14.47 2.10 -6.82
CA LYS A 24 -14.81 2.17 -8.25
C LYS A 24 -14.35 0.91 -9.00
N ALA A 25 -13.15 0.40 -8.68
CA ALA A 25 -12.59 -0.80 -9.30
C ALA A 25 -13.31 -2.09 -8.86
N LYS A 26 -13.95 -2.10 -7.68
CA LYS A 26 -14.62 -3.27 -7.10
C LYS A 26 -16.02 -2.94 -6.61
N PRO A 27 -16.94 -2.56 -7.51
CA PRO A 27 -18.31 -2.16 -7.16
C PRO A 27 -19.16 -3.32 -6.60
N GLU A 28 -18.75 -4.56 -6.84
CA GLU A 28 -19.41 -5.78 -6.34
C GLU A 28 -19.19 -6.04 -4.85
N TYR A 29 -18.31 -5.25 -4.18
CA TYR A 29 -18.06 -5.38 -2.75
C TYR A 29 -18.96 -4.44 -1.93
N SER A 30 -19.41 -4.92 -0.76
CA SER A 30 -20.03 -4.08 0.25
C SER A 30 -18.94 -3.38 1.08
N TRP A 31 -18.94 -2.07 1.10
CA TRP A 31 -17.88 -1.25 1.68
C TRP A 31 -18.28 -0.61 3.00
N SER A 32 -17.39 -0.63 3.97
CA SER A 32 -17.51 0.05 5.26
C SER A 32 -16.22 0.76 5.66
N VAL A 33 -16.36 1.86 6.41
CA VAL A 33 -15.21 2.59 6.97
C VAL A 33 -15.15 2.36 8.47
N LEU A 34 -14.00 1.92 8.96
CA LEU A 34 -13.75 1.67 10.37
C LEU A 34 -12.65 2.60 10.88
N ARG A 35 -12.87 3.19 12.05
CA ARG A 35 -11.88 4.02 12.76
C ARG A 35 -10.90 3.20 13.58
N THR A 36 -11.28 1.99 13.94
CA THR A 36 -10.44 1.05 14.70
C THR A 36 -10.56 -0.33 14.09
N ASN A 37 -9.48 -1.07 14.03
CA ASN A 37 -9.42 -2.41 13.47
C ASN A 37 -8.35 -3.26 14.15
N ARG A 38 -8.33 -4.56 13.82
CA ARG A 38 -7.40 -5.54 14.37
C ARG A 38 -5.91 -5.22 14.13
N TRP A 39 -5.60 -4.37 13.17
CA TRP A 39 -4.22 -4.02 12.78
C TRP A 39 -3.72 -2.74 13.45
N LYS A 40 -4.51 -2.13 14.35
CA LYS A 40 -4.22 -0.85 15.00
C LYS A 40 -3.95 0.29 14.00
N ALA A 41 -4.56 0.23 12.83
CA ALA A 41 -4.49 1.28 11.85
C ALA A 41 -5.32 2.50 12.29
N THR A 42 -4.92 3.68 11.86
CA THR A 42 -5.63 4.96 12.15
C THR A 42 -7.03 4.98 11.53
N ALA A 43 -7.16 4.40 10.31
CA ALA A 43 -8.44 4.20 9.62
C ALA A 43 -8.35 2.97 8.73
N ALA A 44 -9.51 2.40 8.38
CA ALA A 44 -9.61 1.31 7.43
C ALA A 44 -10.86 1.45 6.55
N LEU A 45 -10.72 1.18 5.26
CA LEU A 45 -11.82 0.85 4.36
C LEU A 45 -11.84 -0.66 4.20
N THR A 46 -12.97 -1.29 4.51
CA THR A 46 -13.14 -2.75 4.39
C THR A 46 -14.22 -3.06 3.39
N GLY A 47 -13.91 -3.88 2.41
CA GLY A 47 -14.84 -4.43 1.44
C GLY A 47 -15.07 -5.92 1.68
N SER A 48 -16.32 -6.33 1.67
CA SER A 48 -16.73 -7.74 1.78
C SER A 48 -17.44 -8.16 0.49
N GLY A 49 -16.91 -9.18 -0.16
CA GLY A 49 -17.46 -9.78 -1.37
C GLY A 49 -18.04 -11.18 -1.13
N ASN A 50 -18.72 -11.75 -2.11
CA ASN A 50 -19.24 -13.10 -2.05
C ASN A 50 -18.10 -14.14 -1.98
N GLY A 51 -18.33 -15.30 -1.35
CA GLY A 51 -17.39 -16.43 -1.36
C GLY A 51 -16.14 -16.20 -0.54
N HIS A 52 -16.23 -15.60 0.66
CA HIS A 52 -15.11 -15.32 1.56
C HIS A 52 -14.02 -14.42 0.92
N ARG A 53 -14.44 -13.46 0.11
CA ARG A 53 -13.56 -12.44 -0.46
C ARG A 53 -13.59 -11.19 0.40
N SER A 54 -12.41 -10.65 0.71
CA SER A 54 -12.29 -9.37 1.42
C SER A 54 -11.13 -8.54 0.90
N ILE A 55 -11.31 -7.23 0.98
CA ILE A 55 -10.29 -6.22 0.70
C ILE A 55 -10.24 -5.29 1.90
N GLU A 56 -9.04 -5.01 2.43
CA GLU A 56 -8.85 -3.99 3.44
C GLU A 56 -7.81 -2.98 2.94
N LEU A 57 -8.16 -1.71 2.95
CA LEU A 57 -7.22 -0.60 2.76
C LEU A 57 -7.02 0.07 4.12
N LEU A 58 -5.80 0.05 4.62
CA LEU A 58 -5.44 0.42 5.98
C LEU A 58 -4.53 1.65 5.96
N LEU A 59 -4.83 2.65 6.78
CA LEU A 59 -3.98 3.82 7.01
C LEU A 59 -3.14 3.60 8.26
N GLN A 60 -1.82 3.68 8.13
CA GLN A 60 -0.83 3.55 9.21
C GLN A 60 -1.00 2.28 10.06
N PRO A 61 -1.08 1.08 9.46
CA PRO A 61 -1.14 -0.16 10.22
C PRO A 61 0.20 -0.45 10.90
N LYS A 62 0.13 -1.06 12.10
CA LYS A 62 1.33 -1.34 12.88
C LYS A 62 1.89 -2.72 12.61
N PHE A 63 3.18 -2.77 12.30
CA PHE A 63 3.97 -3.99 12.13
C PHE A 63 4.97 -4.11 13.27
N PRO A 64 4.61 -4.77 14.37
CA PRO A 64 5.54 -4.96 15.49
C PRO A 64 6.75 -5.79 15.08
N ALA A 65 7.89 -5.57 15.72
CA ALA A 65 9.08 -6.40 15.59
C ALA A 65 8.75 -7.85 15.97
N GLY A 66 9.20 -8.82 15.18
CA GLY A 66 8.62 -10.14 15.23
C GLY A 66 9.57 -11.32 15.35
N ASP A 67 10.47 -11.32 16.33
CA ASP A 67 11.32 -12.46 16.63
C ASP A 67 10.61 -13.55 17.50
N GLN A 68 9.58 -13.17 18.27
CA GLN A 68 8.98 -14.02 19.30
C GLN A 68 7.48 -14.33 19.10
N ARG A 69 6.89 -13.99 17.98
CA ARG A 69 5.45 -14.20 17.74
C ARG A 69 5.21 -15.22 16.63
N PRO A 70 4.13 -16.03 16.75
CA PRO A 70 3.75 -16.94 15.66
C PRO A 70 3.55 -16.14 14.36
N ASN A 71 3.71 -16.80 13.21
CA ASN A 71 3.57 -16.22 11.85
C ASN A 71 2.14 -15.77 11.51
N ILE A 72 1.44 -15.14 12.47
CA ILE A 72 0.05 -14.71 12.36
C ILE A 72 0.00 -13.18 12.44
N GLY A 73 -0.75 -12.56 11.53
CA GLY A 73 -0.94 -11.13 11.49
C GLY A 73 0.20 -10.36 10.86
N PHE A 74 0.23 -9.05 11.10
CA PHE A 74 1.28 -8.14 10.64
C PHE A 74 2.47 -8.18 11.57
N ARG A 75 3.68 -8.23 10.98
CA ARG A 75 4.96 -8.15 11.68
C ARG A 75 6.06 -7.63 10.78
N SER A 76 7.14 -7.17 11.38
CA SER A 76 8.39 -6.85 10.71
C SER A 76 9.49 -7.79 11.21
N VAL A 77 10.34 -8.32 10.31
CA VAL A 77 11.47 -9.19 10.66
C VAL A 77 12.64 -8.43 11.30
N SER A 78 12.63 -7.11 11.22
CA SER A 78 13.55 -6.20 11.90
C SER A 78 12.75 -5.28 12.82
N GLY A 79 13.23 -4.15 13.24
CA GLY A 79 12.51 -3.23 14.15
C GLY A 79 11.05 -2.95 13.71
N SER A 80 10.23 -2.49 14.64
CA SER A 80 8.82 -2.11 14.37
C SER A 80 8.71 -1.13 13.23
N ARG A 81 7.67 -1.28 12.39
CA ARG A 81 7.41 -0.44 11.21
C ARG A 81 5.95 0.00 11.17
N GLU A 82 5.72 1.14 10.55
CA GLU A 82 4.40 1.73 10.35
C GLU A 82 4.35 2.33 8.94
N PRO A 83 4.09 1.51 7.89
CA PRO A 83 3.92 2.02 6.54
C PRO A 83 2.65 2.86 6.45
N ASP A 84 2.64 3.86 5.57
CA ASP A 84 1.54 4.80 5.47
C ASP A 84 0.24 4.12 5.07
N ILE A 85 0.26 3.29 4.01
CA ILE A 85 -0.94 2.62 3.50
C ILE A 85 -0.62 1.16 3.18
N VAL A 86 -1.53 0.27 3.54
CA VAL A 86 -1.47 -1.16 3.19
C VAL A 86 -2.80 -1.59 2.60
N LEU A 87 -2.75 -2.27 1.46
CA LEU A 87 -3.91 -2.97 0.90
C LEU A 87 -3.72 -4.47 1.06
N THR A 88 -4.72 -5.13 1.65
CA THR A 88 -4.79 -6.60 1.71
C THR A 88 -5.97 -7.11 0.92
N ARG A 89 -5.80 -8.23 0.24
CA ARG A 89 -6.85 -8.96 -0.48
C ARG A 89 -6.83 -10.43 -0.03
N THR A 90 -7.99 -10.93 0.34
CA THR A 90 -8.19 -12.34 0.65
C THR A 90 -9.25 -12.91 -0.28
N GLU A 91 -9.02 -14.10 -0.83
CA GLU A 91 -9.96 -14.82 -1.66
C GLU A 91 -9.78 -16.33 -1.39
N GLY A 92 -10.67 -16.89 -0.57
CA GLY A 92 -10.46 -18.21 0.00
C GLY A 92 -9.15 -18.27 0.80
N ASP A 93 -8.24 -19.16 0.39
CA ASP A 93 -6.91 -19.31 1.01
C ASP A 93 -5.86 -18.36 0.41
N MET A 94 -6.17 -17.75 -0.73
CA MET A 94 -5.24 -16.80 -1.38
C MET A 94 -5.19 -15.50 -0.61
N ARG A 95 -3.96 -15.02 -0.37
CA ARG A 95 -3.69 -13.75 0.30
C ARG A 95 -2.66 -12.98 -0.50
N LYS A 96 -3.06 -11.81 -0.98
CA LYS A 96 -2.18 -10.84 -1.65
C LYS A 96 -2.22 -9.53 -0.89
N TRP A 97 -1.12 -8.82 -0.86
CA TRP A 97 -1.07 -7.54 -0.20
C TRP A 97 0.05 -6.66 -0.72
N HIS A 98 -0.15 -5.36 -0.61
CA HIS A 98 0.73 -4.32 -1.14
C HIS A 98 0.98 -3.26 -0.08
N VAL A 99 2.15 -2.65 -0.13
CA VAL A 99 2.51 -1.49 0.67
C VAL A 99 2.58 -0.27 -0.25
N LEU A 100 1.95 0.82 0.17
CA LEU A 100 1.93 2.09 -0.52
C LEU A 100 2.41 3.15 0.47
N ASP A 101 3.55 3.75 0.20
CA ASP A 101 4.23 4.68 1.11
C ASP A 101 4.21 6.09 0.51
N ALA A 102 3.47 7.01 1.12
CA ALA A 102 3.24 8.35 0.59
C ALA A 102 4.44 9.26 0.92
N LYS A 103 5.09 9.79 -0.09
CA LYS A 103 6.24 10.68 0.06
C LYS A 103 5.98 12.00 -0.67
N TYR A 104 5.74 13.06 0.08
CA TYR A 104 5.63 14.39 -0.50
C TYR A 104 7.02 14.89 -0.93
N ARG A 105 7.53 14.25 -1.99
CA ARG A 105 8.85 14.53 -2.55
C ARG A 105 8.75 14.75 -4.05
N THR A 106 9.54 15.70 -4.55
CA THR A 106 9.66 16.01 -5.97
C THR A 106 11.13 16.08 -6.34
N GLY A 107 11.45 15.77 -7.61
CA GLY A 107 12.81 15.75 -8.10
C GLY A 107 13.50 14.39 -7.87
N ARG A 108 14.32 14.04 -8.88
CA ARG A 108 14.96 12.73 -9.05
C ARG A 108 15.69 12.22 -7.79
N SER A 109 16.61 13.03 -7.26
CA SER A 109 17.42 12.63 -6.11
C SER A 109 16.56 12.28 -4.89
N ASN A 110 15.53 13.08 -4.62
CA ASN A 110 14.64 12.88 -3.49
C ASN A 110 13.78 11.62 -3.65
N VAL A 111 13.32 11.33 -4.88
CA VAL A 111 12.56 10.11 -5.19
C VAL A 111 13.46 8.88 -5.06
N LEU A 112 14.68 8.93 -5.61
CA LEU A 112 15.64 7.81 -5.49
C LEU A 112 16.02 7.52 -4.03
N GLU A 113 16.25 8.56 -3.23
CA GLU A 113 16.50 8.39 -1.79
C GLU A 113 15.30 7.74 -1.08
N ALA A 114 14.09 8.17 -1.41
CA ALA A 114 12.87 7.62 -0.82
C ALA A 114 12.66 6.13 -1.16
N MET A 115 13.19 5.63 -2.28
CA MET A 115 13.11 4.21 -2.66
C MET A 115 13.67 3.26 -1.59
N ALA A 116 14.56 3.75 -0.72
CA ALA A 116 15.07 2.95 0.41
C ALA A 116 13.94 2.43 1.30
N SER A 117 12.88 3.23 1.53
CA SER A 117 11.73 2.78 2.33
C SER A 117 10.95 1.66 1.63
N ALA A 118 10.75 1.75 0.31
CA ALA A 118 10.07 0.71 -0.46
C ALA A 118 10.83 -0.63 -0.38
N HIS A 119 12.16 -0.62 -0.53
CA HIS A 119 12.99 -1.80 -0.39
C HIS A 119 12.90 -2.38 1.02
N ILE A 120 13.00 -1.54 2.06
CA ILE A 120 12.88 -1.99 3.45
C ILE A 120 11.51 -2.63 3.69
N TYR A 121 10.42 -2.02 3.25
CA TYR A 121 9.08 -2.56 3.45
C TYR A 121 8.89 -3.86 2.68
N ARG A 122 9.37 -3.95 1.44
CA ARG A 122 9.29 -5.19 0.64
C ARG A 122 10.02 -6.35 1.32
N ASP A 123 11.17 -6.08 1.95
CA ASP A 123 11.99 -7.12 2.55
C ASP A 123 11.66 -7.41 4.01
N ALA A 124 11.29 -6.40 4.80
CA ALA A 124 11.09 -6.56 6.24
C ALA A 124 9.67 -6.97 6.64
N LEU A 125 8.64 -6.52 5.90
CA LEU A 125 7.26 -6.70 6.34
C LEU A 125 6.71 -8.08 5.98
N ARG A 126 5.84 -8.61 6.86
CA ARG A 126 5.15 -9.90 6.70
C ARG A 126 3.69 -9.78 7.11
N TRP A 127 2.82 -10.41 6.35
CA TRP A 127 1.45 -10.71 6.72
C TRP A 127 1.22 -12.20 6.68
N ASN A 128 0.95 -12.80 7.86
CA ASN A 128 0.86 -14.26 8.01
C ASN A 128 2.06 -15.02 7.40
N GLY A 129 3.26 -14.47 7.56
CA GLY A 129 4.50 -15.04 7.02
C GLY A 129 4.86 -14.63 5.58
N HIS A 130 3.92 -14.08 4.81
CA HIS A 130 4.13 -13.71 3.41
C HIS A 130 4.65 -12.28 3.26
N ARG A 131 5.57 -12.07 2.31
CA ARG A 131 6.03 -10.74 1.90
C ARG A 131 4.92 -10.01 1.12
N PRO A 132 4.94 -8.66 1.05
CA PRO A 132 4.05 -7.95 0.14
C PRO A 132 4.36 -8.31 -1.31
N GLU A 133 3.33 -8.32 -2.16
CA GLU A 133 3.51 -8.48 -3.62
C GLU A 133 4.34 -7.34 -4.19
N SER A 134 4.09 -6.12 -3.71
CA SER A 134 4.90 -4.96 -4.03
C SER A 134 4.93 -3.95 -2.88
N ALA A 135 5.97 -3.11 -2.87
CA ALA A 135 6.05 -1.91 -2.07
C ALA A 135 6.34 -0.72 -2.99
N VAL A 136 5.41 0.23 -3.06
CA VAL A 136 5.44 1.33 -4.03
C VAL A 136 5.35 2.67 -3.32
N LEU A 137 6.14 3.64 -3.76
CA LEU A 137 6.02 5.01 -3.30
C LEU A 137 4.89 5.72 -4.04
N LEU A 138 4.09 6.47 -3.30
CA LEU A 138 3.16 7.44 -3.85
C LEU A 138 3.80 8.82 -3.75
N VAL A 139 4.04 9.45 -4.90
CA VAL A 139 4.70 10.76 -4.97
C VAL A 139 3.86 11.74 -5.81
N PRO A 140 3.97 13.06 -5.60
CA PRO A 140 3.28 14.03 -6.45
C PRO A 140 3.73 13.97 -7.92
N ARG A 141 5.02 13.65 -8.16
CA ARG A 141 5.63 13.49 -9.50
C ARG A 141 6.87 12.59 -9.38
N ALA A 142 7.15 11.79 -10.41
CA ALA A 142 8.34 10.92 -10.46
C ALA A 142 9.67 11.69 -10.58
N GLY A 143 9.65 12.94 -11.08
CA GLY A 143 10.81 13.84 -11.05
C GLY A 143 12.01 13.31 -11.82
N ASP A 144 11.89 13.07 -13.11
CA ASP A 144 12.91 12.51 -14.01
C ASP A 144 13.38 11.09 -13.62
N ALA A 145 12.51 10.31 -12.93
CA ALA A 145 12.72 8.91 -12.59
C ALA A 145 11.57 8.02 -13.09
N GLU A 146 11.00 8.35 -14.26
CA GLU A 146 9.80 7.71 -14.82
C GLU A 146 9.96 6.22 -15.09
N TRP A 147 11.18 5.70 -15.20
CA TRP A 147 11.40 4.25 -15.32
C TRP A 147 10.91 3.46 -14.10
N LEU A 148 10.86 4.12 -12.91
CA LEU A 148 10.35 3.51 -11.66
C LEU A 148 8.82 3.36 -11.66
N GLU A 149 8.11 4.09 -12.54
CA GLU A 149 6.66 4.01 -12.70
C GLU A 149 6.23 2.95 -13.70
N ARG A 150 7.16 2.42 -14.49
CA ARG A 150 6.84 1.45 -15.53
C ARG A 150 6.28 0.17 -14.91
N PRO A 151 5.12 -0.33 -15.37
CA PRO A 151 4.53 -1.56 -14.86
C PRO A 151 5.51 -2.73 -14.87
N GLU A 152 6.32 -2.87 -15.95
CA GLU A 152 7.30 -3.93 -16.10
C GLU A 152 8.43 -3.84 -15.06
N PHE A 153 8.79 -2.60 -14.67
CA PHE A 153 9.78 -2.38 -13.60
C PHE A 153 9.21 -2.87 -12.25
N ILE A 154 7.99 -2.45 -11.92
CA ILE A 154 7.32 -2.83 -10.67
C ILE A 154 7.05 -4.34 -10.63
N GLU A 155 6.61 -4.92 -11.73
CA GLU A 155 6.39 -6.36 -11.84
C GLU A 155 7.68 -7.16 -11.60
N ARG A 156 8.79 -6.72 -12.21
CA ARG A 156 10.09 -7.39 -12.11
C ARG A 156 10.74 -7.21 -10.74
N HIS A 157 10.72 -5.99 -10.20
CA HIS A 157 11.49 -5.64 -8.99
C HIS A 157 10.65 -5.63 -7.72
N ARG A 158 9.30 -5.64 -7.87
CA ARG A 158 8.34 -5.61 -6.75
C ARG A 158 8.44 -4.33 -5.90
N VAL A 159 9.13 -3.32 -6.41
CA VAL A 159 9.22 -1.97 -5.87
C VAL A 159 9.09 -0.98 -7.01
N GLY A 160 8.67 0.24 -6.74
CA GLY A 160 8.54 1.28 -7.74
C GLY A 160 7.92 2.56 -7.20
N VAL A 161 7.43 3.37 -8.13
CA VAL A 161 6.83 4.67 -7.85
C VAL A 161 5.50 4.75 -8.59
N CYS A 162 4.50 5.40 -8.01
CA CYS A 162 3.30 5.85 -8.70
C CYS A 162 3.13 7.34 -8.41
N ALA A 163 3.10 8.16 -9.47
CA ALA A 163 2.77 9.57 -9.33
C ALA A 163 1.27 9.73 -9.10
N LEU A 164 0.88 10.36 -8.00
CA LEU A 164 -0.50 10.71 -7.69
C LEU A 164 -0.69 12.21 -7.86
N GLY A 165 -1.04 12.64 -9.07
CA GLY A 165 -1.29 14.06 -9.39
C GLY A 165 -2.50 14.27 -10.29
N ALA A 166 -2.92 13.25 -11.06
CA ALA A 166 -4.06 13.31 -11.96
C ALA A 166 -4.91 12.03 -11.86
N GLU A 167 -6.17 12.07 -12.32
CA GLU A 167 -7.09 10.91 -12.27
C GLU A 167 -6.53 9.67 -13.01
N ALA A 168 -5.72 9.87 -14.06
CA ALA A 168 -5.12 8.78 -14.81
C ALA A 168 -4.19 7.90 -13.97
N ASP A 169 -3.55 8.48 -12.97
CA ASP A 169 -2.55 7.79 -12.14
C ASP A 169 -3.21 6.76 -11.19
N LEU A 170 -4.47 7.00 -10.81
CA LEU A 170 -5.23 6.07 -9.97
C LEU A 170 -5.55 4.75 -10.68
N GLN A 171 -5.73 4.76 -11.99
CA GLN A 171 -5.95 3.53 -12.77
C GLN A 171 -4.71 2.65 -12.75
N VAL A 172 -3.52 3.22 -12.94
CA VAL A 172 -2.24 2.48 -12.86
C VAL A 172 -2.08 1.82 -11.48
N VAL A 173 -2.42 2.54 -10.41
CA VAL A 173 -2.35 1.99 -9.04
C VAL A 173 -3.37 0.86 -8.86
N THR A 174 -4.60 1.02 -9.33
CA THR A 174 -5.63 -0.03 -9.20
C THR A 174 -5.29 -1.25 -10.04
N ASP A 175 -4.76 -1.08 -11.23
CA ASP A 175 -4.29 -2.18 -12.08
C ASP A 175 -3.18 -2.97 -11.39
N LEU A 176 -2.22 -2.30 -10.78
CA LEU A 176 -1.17 -2.93 -9.98
C LEU A 176 -1.74 -3.73 -8.79
N LEU A 177 -2.67 -3.12 -8.04
CA LEU A 177 -3.23 -3.71 -6.82
C LEU A 177 -4.14 -4.92 -7.10
N PHE A 178 -4.76 -4.96 -8.28
CA PHE A 178 -5.72 -5.99 -8.66
C PHE A 178 -5.25 -6.89 -9.81
N ALA A 179 -4.02 -6.69 -10.31
CA ALA A 179 -3.43 -7.59 -11.28
C ALA A 179 -3.46 -9.03 -10.73
N ASP A 180 -4.12 -9.91 -11.44
CA ASP A 180 -3.99 -11.34 -11.18
C ASP A 180 -2.64 -11.78 -11.76
N THR A 181 -1.63 -11.81 -10.90
CA THR A 181 -0.33 -12.39 -11.26
C THR A 181 -0.60 -13.83 -11.62
N ALA A 182 -0.60 -14.14 -12.92
CA ALA A 182 -0.62 -15.52 -13.37
C ALA A 182 0.54 -16.23 -12.66
N VAL A 183 0.21 -17.24 -11.85
CA VAL A 183 1.20 -18.14 -11.26
C VAL A 183 1.92 -18.79 -12.43
N ARG A 184 3.15 -18.38 -12.68
CA ARG A 184 4.09 -19.11 -13.56
C ARG A 184 4.87 -20.11 -12.72
#